data_5b2501002ccfabf4ada1c864ee4408ca
#
_entry.id   5b2501002ccfabf4ada1c864ee4408ca
#
_cell.length_a   1.000
_cell.length_b   1.000
_cell.length_c   1.000
_cell.angle_alpha   90.00
_cell.angle_beta   90.00
_cell.angle_gamma   90.00
#
_symmetry.space_group_name_H-M   'P 1'
#
loop_
_entity.id
_entity.type
_entity.pdbx_description
1 polymer ?
#
loop_
_entity_poly.entity_id
_entity_poly.type
_entity_poly.pdbx_seq_one_letter_code
_entity_poly.pdbx_strand_id
1 'polypeptide(L)'
;MKIELISQNKEKIKNIELSSSIFEVPVNETLIHEVVTSFLTNARSGTKAQKNRSAARGGGAKPWRQKGTGRARAGTIRSPLWVGGGKAFAASNKTYHKKINKKVFKSALKSIFSALAKENRLVVIDEITVEMKHDVNSIIYLLHPNDLQHN
;
A
#
# COMPACT_ATOMS: atom_id res chain seq x y z
N MET A 1 -23.91 2.69 21.41
CA MET A 1 -23.69 4.03 20.85
C MET A 1 -24.77 4.34 19.82
N LYS A 2 -25.34 5.56 19.80
CA LYS A 2 -26.36 5.97 18.79
C LYS A 2 -25.72 6.85 17.74
N ILE A 3 -26.04 6.61 16.47
CA ILE A 3 -25.58 7.41 15.33
C ILE A 3 -26.77 7.78 14.44
N GLU A 4 -26.67 8.91 13.75
CA GLU A 4 -27.71 9.37 12.84
C GLU A 4 -27.58 8.65 11.49
N LEU A 5 -28.69 8.11 10.99
CA LEU A 5 -28.83 7.62 9.63
C LEU A 5 -29.24 8.79 8.75
N ILE A 6 -28.49 9.04 7.70
CA ILE A 6 -28.78 10.11 6.75
C ILE A 6 -29.15 9.55 5.38
N SER A 7 -29.93 10.32 4.61
CA SER A 7 -30.16 10.04 3.20
C SER A 7 -28.98 10.50 2.34
N GLN A 8 -28.95 10.13 1.07
CA GLN A 8 -27.99 10.63 0.10
C GLN A 8 -27.97 12.17 -0.01
N ASN A 9 -29.10 12.82 0.28
CA ASN A 9 -29.25 14.28 0.29
C ASN A 9 -28.87 14.93 1.63
N LYS A 10 -28.21 14.19 2.53
CA LYS A 10 -27.80 14.64 3.88
C LYS A 10 -28.99 14.94 4.83
N GLU A 11 -30.20 14.46 4.53
CA GLU A 11 -31.35 14.58 5.43
C GLU A 11 -31.29 13.48 6.51
N LYS A 12 -31.58 13.84 7.75
CA LYS A 12 -31.65 12.89 8.87
C LYS A 12 -32.95 12.07 8.77
N ILE A 13 -32.80 10.74 8.73
CA ILE A 13 -33.94 9.82 8.65
C ILE A 13 -34.32 9.32 10.04
N LYS A 14 -33.38 8.72 10.75
CA LYS A 14 -33.58 8.13 12.07
C LYS A 14 -32.25 7.93 12.80
N ASN A 15 -32.33 7.66 14.11
CA ASN A 15 -31.18 7.24 14.90
C ASN A 15 -31.08 5.70 14.93
N ILE A 16 -29.89 5.17 14.70
CA ILE A 16 -29.60 3.73 14.77
C ILE A 16 -28.70 3.44 15.96
N GLU A 17 -28.96 2.33 16.64
CA GLU A 17 -28.10 1.83 17.70
C GLU A 17 -27.02 0.92 17.12
N LEU A 18 -25.76 1.32 17.30
CA LEU A 18 -24.59 0.52 16.90
C LEU A 18 -24.23 -0.47 18.00
N SER A 19 -23.78 -1.68 17.60
CA SER A 19 -23.35 -2.73 18.52
C SER A 19 -22.10 -2.30 19.29
N SER A 20 -22.16 -2.33 20.62
CA SER A 20 -21.03 -2.01 21.51
C SER A 20 -19.83 -2.95 21.31
N SER A 21 -20.07 -4.21 20.89
CA SER A 21 -19.02 -5.20 20.63
C SER A 21 -18.12 -4.86 19.42
N ILE A 22 -18.50 -3.85 18.61
CA ILE A 22 -17.76 -3.42 17.42
C ILE A 22 -17.30 -1.97 17.56
N PHE A 23 -18.16 -1.08 18.03
CA PHE A 23 -17.94 0.37 18.00
C PHE A 23 -17.53 1.00 19.33
N GLU A 24 -17.50 0.21 20.42
CA GLU A 24 -17.06 0.67 21.74
C GLU A 24 -15.88 -0.13 22.29
N VAL A 25 -15.06 -0.69 21.40
CA VAL A 25 -13.86 -1.44 21.75
C VAL A 25 -12.71 -0.47 22.07
N PRO A 26 -11.81 -0.77 23.04
CA PRO A 26 -10.63 0.04 23.28
C PRO A 26 -9.75 0.11 22.02
N VAL A 27 -9.31 1.32 21.69
CA VAL A 27 -8.49 1.55 20.49
C VAL A 27 -7.05 1.06 20.75
N ASN A 28 -6.56 0.19 19.88
CA ASN A 28 -5.19 -0.31 19.93
C ASN A 28 -4.42 0.21 18.70
N GLU A 29 -3.68 1.30 18.91
CA GLU A 29 -2.91 1.99 17.86
C GLU A 29 -1.81 1.11 17.24
N THR A 30 -1.12 0.32 18.07
CA THR A 30 -0.06 -0.58 17.59
C THR A 30 -0.61 -1.62 16.62
N LEU A 31 -1.77 -2.18 16.92
CA LEU A 31 -2.43 -3.15 16.07
C LEU A 31 -2.91 -2.52 14.75
N ILE A 32 -3.45 -1.31 14.80
CA ILE A 32 -3.86 -0.54 13.62
C ILE A 32 -2.64 -0.27 12.75
N HIS A 33 -1.54 0.23 13.32
CA HIS A 33 -0.30 0.50 12.61
C HIS A 33 0.26 -0.75 11.92
N GLU A 34 0.24 -1.91 12.59
CA GLU A 34 0.70 -3.16 11.98
C GLU A 34 -0.13 -3.53 10.75
N VAL A 35 -1.46 -3.42 10.83
CA VAL A 35 -2.36 -3.75 9.70
C VAL A 35 -2.17 -2.77 8.56
N VAL A 36 -2.11 -1.46 8.82
CA VAL A 36 -1.89 -0.42 7.81
C VAL A 36 -0.54 -0.62 7.11
N THR A 37 0.53 -0.83 7.88
CA THR A 37 1.87 -1.08 7.32
C THR A 37 1.89 -2.32 6.43
N SER A 38 1.20 -3.38 6.84
CA SER A 38 1.08 -4.60 6.04
C SER A 38 0.29 -4.37 4.75
N PHE A 39 -0.82 -3.64 4.82
CA PHE A 39 -1.62 -3.27 3.66
C PHE A 39 -0.81 -2.48 2.65
N LEU A 40 -0.12 -1.41 3.09
CA LEU A 40 0.76 -0.59 2.24
C LEU A 40 1.92 -1.41 1.65
N THR A 41 2.48 -2.35 2.42
CA THR A 41 3.54 -3.24 1.92
C THR A 41 3.01 -4.15 0.81
N ASN A 42 1.82 -4.73 0.99
CA ASN A 42 1.22 -5.64 0.03
C ASN A 42 0.75 -4.94 -1.26
N ALA A 43 0.44 -3.65 -1.19
CA ALA A 43 0.07 -2.83 -2.35
C ALA A 43 1.26 -2.51 -3.28
N ARG A 44 2.51 -2.77 -2.85
CA ARG A 44 3.69 -2.48 -3.66
C ARG A 44 3.82 -3.49 -4.81
N SER A 45 3.88 -2.99 -6.04
CA SER A 45 4.02 -3.82 -7.25
C SER A 45 5.38 -4.51 -7.41
N GLY A 46 6.44 -3.94 -6.82
CA GLY A 46 7.78 -4.53 -6.81
C GLY A 46 8.42 -4.80 -8.17
N THR A 47 8.06 -4.04 -9.18
CA THR A 47 8.44 -4.25 -10.59
C THR A 47 9.85 -3.78 -10.96
N LYS A 48 10.59 -3.18 -10.03
CA LYS A 48 11.94 -2.70 -10.31
C LYS A 48 12.90 -3.86 -10.59
N ALA A 49 13.75 -3.70 -11.61
CA ALA A 49 14.81 -4.62 -11.94
C ALA A 49 16.09 -3.87 -12.32
N GLN A 50 17.22 -4.47 -12.03
CA GLN A 50 18.54 -3.97 -12.42
C GLN A 50 19.32 -5.09 -13.10
N LYS A 51 20.22 -4.74 -14.01
CA LYS A 51 21.08 -5.72 -14.69
C LYS A 51 22.21 -6.16 -13.76
N ASN A 52 22.28 -7.44 -13.49
CA ASN A 52 23.45 -8.08 -12.87
C ASN A 52 24.55 -8.29 -13.91
N ARG A 53 25.69 -8.84 -13.48
CA ARG A 53 26.81 -9.11 -14.37
C ARG A 53 26.46 -10.02 -15.57
N SER A 54 25.51 -10.94 -15.41
CA SER A 54 25.08 -11.84 -16.49
C SER A 54 24.18 -11.12 -17.51
N ALA A 55 23.32 -10.21 -17.06
CA ALA A 55 22.39 -9.46 -17.89
C ALA A 55 23.01 -8.24 -18.56
N ALA A 56 24.18 -7.76 -18.11
CA ALA A 56 24.87 -6.65 -18.75
C ALA A 56 25.43 -7.09 -20.11
N ARG A 57 25.22 -6.24 -21.15
CA ARG A 57 25.73 -6.49 -22.51
C ARG A 57 27.27 -6.43 -22.54
N GLY A 58 27.90 -7.24 -23.40
CA GLY A 58 29.35 -7.27 -23.61
C GLY A 58 30.03 -8.39 -22.83
N GLY A 59 31.35 -8.35 -22.72
CA GLY A 59 32.17 -9.42 -22.13
C GLY A 59 32.39 -10.58 -23.10
N GLY A 60 32.70 -11.76 -22.55
CA GLY A 60 33.09 -12.94 -23.35
C GLY A 60 34.59 -13.07 -23.49
N ALA A 61 35.26 -12.06 -24.02
CA ALA A 61 36.71 -12.02 -24.07
C ALA A 61 37.31 -11.45 -22.79
N LYS A 62 38.48 -12.02 -22.37
CA LYS A 62 39.25 -11.47 -21.28
C LYS A 62 39.93 -10.18 -21.74
N PRO A 63 39.82 -9.04 -21.00
CA PRO A 63 40.37 -7.74 -21.43
C PRO A 63 41.84 -7.73 -21.70
N TRP A 64 42.65 -8.49 -20.95
CA TRP A 64 44.09 -8.68 -21.12
C TRP A 64 44.55 -9.97 -20.48
N ARG A 65 45.80 -10.39 -20.81
CA ARG A 65 46.42 -11.59 -20.25
C ARG A 65 46.58 -11.51 -18.73
N GLN A 66 46.66 -12.67 -18.07
CA GLN A 66 46.65 -12.80 -16.61
C GLN A 66 47.87 -12.17 -15.91
N LYS A 67 49.06 -12.16 -16.57
CA LYS A 67 50.32 -11.64 -16.05
C LYS A 67 51.05 -10.84 -17.11
N GLY A 68 52.04 -10.01 -16.69
CA GLY A 68 52.94 -9.30 -17.61
C GLY A 68 52.36 -8.05 -18.29
N THR A 69 51.29 -7.46 -17.75
CA THR A 69 50.70 -6.20 -18.26
C THR A 69 50.87 -5.03 -17.30
N GLY A 70 51.35 -5.24 -16.07
CA GLY A 70 51.39 -4.20 -15.04
C GLY A 70 50.03 -3.71 -14.54
N ARG A 71 48.92 -4.25 -15.09
CA ARG A 71 47.53 -3.87 -14.72
C ARG A 71 46.91 -4.85 -13.72
N ALA A 72 45.90 -4.39 -12.98
CA ALA A 72 45.12 -5.28 -12.13
C ALA A 72 44.45 -6.39 -12.96
N ARG A 73 44.39 -7.59 -12.41
CA ARG A 73 43.76 -8.74 -13.10
C ARG A 73 42.29 -8.48 -13.35
N ALA A 74 41.82 -8.70 -14.56
CA ALA A 74 40.39 -8.56 -14.95
C ALA A 74 39.95 -9.75 -15.79
N GLY A 75 38.82 -10.34 -15.45
CA GLY A 75 38.23 -11.47 -16.18
C GLY A 75 37.17 -11.03 -17.20
N THR A 76 36.52 -9.90 -16.98
CA THR A 76 35.47 -9.38 -17.83
C THR A 76 35.24 -7.88 -17.60
N ILE A 77 34.86 -7.17 -18.66
CA ILE A 77 34.45 -5.75 -18.57
C ILE A 77 33.04 -5.54 -17.97
N ARG A 78 32.26 -6.63 -17.79
CA ARG A 78 30.94 -6.59 -17.16
C ARG A 78 30.97 -6.61 -15.62
N SER A 79 32.14 -6.67 -15.03
CA SER A 79 32.32 -6.67 -13.58
C SER A 79 31.74 -5.36 -12.98
N PRO A 80 31.18 -5.38 -11.76
CA PRO A 80 30.67 -4.18 -11.07
C PRO A 80 31.69 -3.06 -10.89
N LEU A 81 32.97 -3.38 -10.96
CA LEU A 81 34.06 -2.40 -10.87
C LEU A 81 34.21 -1.51 -12.11
N TRP A 82 33.62 -1.92 -13.24
CA TRP A 82 33.72 -1.22 -14.52
C TRP A 82 32.51 -0.31 -14.75
N VAL A 83 32.77 0.85 -15.34
CA VAL A 83 31.69 1.71 -15.83
C VAL A 83 30.91 0.97 -16.92
N GLY A 84 29.60 0.91 -16.80
CA GLY A 84 28.73 0.11 -17.66
C GLY A 84 28.66 -1.38 -17.31
N GLY A 85 29.37 -1.85 -16.28
CA GLY A 85 29.23 -3.20 -15.74
C GLY A 85 27.90 -3.42 -15.00
N GLY A 86 27.62 -4.69 -14.63
CA GLY A 86 26.43 -5.05 -13.89
C GLY A 86 26.51 -4.63 -12.42
N LYS A 87 25.36 -4.50 -11.76
CA LYS A 87 25.28 -4.29 -10.30
C LYS A 87 25.68 -5.56 -9.55
N ALA A 88 26.45 -5.43 -8.44
CA ALA A 88 26.85 -6.57 -7.62
C ALA A 88 25.64 -7.28 -6.99
N PHE A 89 24.74 -6.49 -6.38
CA PHE A 89 23.46 -6.95 -5.84
C PHE A 89 22.33 -6.27 -6.61
N ALA A 90 22.11 -6.74 -7.84
CA ALA A 90 21.09 -6.20 -8.70
C ALA A 90 19.70 -6.48 -8.13
N ALA A 91 18.87 -5.42 -8.03
CA ALA A 91 17.48 -5.60 -7.67
C ALA A 91 16.78 -6.44 -8.74
N SER A 92 15.98 -7.40 -8.32
CA SER A 92 15.07 -8.19 -9.17
C SER A 92 13.63 -7.91 -8.80
N ASN A 93 12.71 -8.28 -9.67
CA ASN A 93 11.28 -8.23 -9.38
C ASN A 93 10.99 -9.01 -8.11
N LYS A 94 10.26 -8.38 -7.20
CA LYS A 94 9.97 -8.95 -5.88
C LYS A 94 8.52 -8.74 -5.52
N THR A 95 7.84 -9.80 -5.12
CA THR A 95 6.51 -9.71 -4.55
C THR A 95 6.63 -9.34 -3.07
N TYR A 96 5.89 -8.31 -2.68
CA TYR A 96 5.77 -7.90 -1.28
C TYR A 96 4.51 -8.51 -0.70
N HIS A 97 4.69 -9.50 0.16
CA HIS A 97 3.56 -10.14 0.84
C HIS A 97 3.85 -10.32 2.32
N LYS A 98 3.10 -9.61 3.15
CA LYS A 98 3.12 -9.75 4.62
C LYS A 98 1.77 -10.33 5.06
N LYS A 99 1.78 -11.57 5.53
CA LYS A 99 0.60 -12.25 6.04
C LYS A 99 0.22 -11.69 7.41
N ILE A 100 -1.07 -11.43 7.60
CA ILE A 100 -1.66 -11.10 8.91
C ILE A 100 -2.68 -12.16 9.28
N ASN A 101 -2.79 -12.48 10.56
CA ASN A 101 -3.80 -13.40 11.07
C ASN A 101 -5.20 -12.77 10.93
N LYS A 102 -6.19 -13.56 10.50
CA LYS A 102 -7.58 -13.10 10.32
C LYS A 102 -8.18 -12.48 11.61
N LYS A 103 -7.85 -13.04 12.78
CA LYS A 103 -8.32 -12.50 14.07
C LYS A 103 -7.72 -11.12 14.37
N VAL A 104 -6.41 -10.93 14.08
CA VAL A 104 -5.71 -9.65 14.24
C VAL A 104 -6.33 -8.59 13.33
N PHE A 105 -6.56 -8.92 12.06
CA PHE A 105 -7.20 -8.02 11.10
C PHE A 105 -8.61 -7.59 11.57
N LYS A 106 -9.46 -8.54 11.98
CA LYS A 106 -10.80 -8.25 12.50
C LYS A 106 -10.76 -7.36 13.76
N SER A 107 -9.81 -7.60 14.67
CA SER A 107 -9.64 -6.79 15.88
C SER A 107 -9.18 -5.37 15.54
N ALA A 108 -8.27 -5.20 14.56
CA ALA A 108 -7.85 -3.89 14.08
C ALA A 108 -9.02 -3.11 13.46
N LEU A 109 -9.86 -3.75 12.62
CA LEU A 109 -11.05 -3.11 12.07
C LEU A 109 -12.01 -2.61 13.15
N LYS A 110 -12.26 -3.41 14.19
CA LYS A 110 -13.09 -2.98 15.33
C LYS A 110 -12.49 -1.76 16.03
N SER A 111 -11.17 -1.75 16.26
CA SER A 111 -10.48 -0.60 16.85
C SER A 111 -10.58 0.65 15.96
N ILE A 112 -10.47 0.51 14.64
CA ILE A 112 -10.60 1.63 13.69
C ILE A 112 -12.04 2.18 13.73
N PHE A 113 -13.06 1.33 13.63
CA PHE A 113 -14.45 1.77 13.69
C PHE A 113 -14.79 2.43 15.03
N SER A 114 -14.25 1.92 16.13
CA SER A 114 -14.43 2.55 17.46
C SER A 114 -13.77 3.92 17.53
N ALA A 115 -12.59 4.11 16.92
CA ALA A 115 -11.92 5.40 16.88
C ALA A 115 -12.72 6.40 16.02
N LEU A 116 -13.11 6.02 14.80
CA LEU A 116 -13.90 6.86 13.90
C LEU A 116 -15.24 7.27 14.50
N ALA A 117 -15.90 6.34 15.20
CA ALA A 117 -17.16 6.62 15.88
C ALA A 117 -17.01 7.62 17.03
N LYS A 118 -15.92 7.51 17.82
CA LYS A 118 -15.59 8.47 18.90
C LYS A 118 -15.27 9.87 18.39
N GLU A 119 -14.63 9.94 17.22
CA GLU A 119 -14.26 11.21 16.57
C GLU A 119 -15.39 11.82 15.72
N ASN A 120 -16.59 11.21 15.71
CA ASN A 120 -17.72 11.60 14.87
C ASN A 120 -17.39 11.66 13.37
N ARG A 121 -16.48 10.81 12.91
CA ARG A 121 -16.03 10.67 11.51
C ARG A 121 -16.73 9.52 10.78
N LEU A 122 -17.66 8.83 11.43
CA LEU A 122 -18.43 7.75 10.85
C LEU A 122 -19.81 8.27 10.44
N VAL A 123 -20.13 8.09 9.18
CA VAL A 123 -21.41 8.47 8.60
C VAL A 123 -22.13 7.21 8.11
N VAL A 124 -23.40 7.06 8.44
CA VAL A 124 -24.23 5.93 7.99
C VAL A 124 -25.28 6.44 7.04
N ILE A 125 -25.31 5.89 5.83
CA ILE A 125 -26.23 6.26 4.77
C ILE A 125 -27.21 5.10 4.56
N ASP A 126 -28.49 5.41 4.34
CA ASP A 126 -29.56 4.41 4.16
C ASP A 126 -29.40 3.70 2.80
N GLU A 127 -29.48 4.45 1.73
CA GLU A 127 -29.38 3.92 0.37
C GLU A 127 -28.59 4.88 -0.52
N ILE A 128 -27.74 4.32 -1.38
CA ILE A 128 -26.99 5.07 -2.39
C ILE A 128 -27.53 4.65 -3.76
N THR A 129 -28.32 5.52 -4.38
CA THR A 129 -28.79 5.35 -5.76
C THR A 129 -27.84 6.07 -6.70
N VAL A 130 -27.16 5.30 -7.55
CA VAL A 130 -26.28 5.85 -8.58
C VAL A 130 -27.04 5.86 -9.90
N GLU A 131 -27.43 7.03 -10.37
CA GLU A 131 -27.87 7.18 -11.74
C GLU A 131 -26.63 7.01 -12.65
N MET A 132 -26.64 5.98 -13.48
CA MET A 132 -25.57 5.71 -14.46
C MET A 132 -25.59 6.80 -15.55
N LYS A 133 -25.16 8.00 -15.21
CA LYS A 133 -24.64 8.96 -16.18
C LYS A 133 -23.18 8.60 -16.40
N HIS A 134 -22.76 8.50 -17.66
CA HIS A 134 -21.50 8.00 -18.22
C HIS A 134 -20.16 8.50 -17.60
N ASP A 135 -20.12 8.98 -16.37
CA ASP A 135 -18.92 9.51 -15.72
C ASP A 135 -18.55 8.68 -14.48
N VAL A 136 -17.71 7.66 -14.73
CA VAL A 136 -17.09 6.83 -13.67
C VAL A 136 -16.30 7.69 -12.67
N ASN A 137 -15.84 8.87 -13.08
CA ASN A 137 -15.09 9.81 -12.25
C ASN A 137 -15.94 10.44 -11.13
N SER A 138 -17.26 10.59 -11.32
CA SER A 138 -18.15 11.18 -10.30
C SER A 138 -18.33 10.29 -9.07
N ILE A 139 -18.18 8.97 -9.20
CA ILE A 139 -18.28 8.02 -8.08
C ILE A 139 -17.07 8.15 -7.13
N ILE A 140 -15.89 8.50 -7.66
CA ILE A 140 -14.67 8.64 -6.85
C ILE A 140 -14.75 9.87 -5.94
N TYR A 141 -15.41 10.94 -6.38
CA TYR A 141 -15.58 12.17 -5.59
C TYR A 141 -16.53 12.00 -4.38
N LEU A 142 -17.54 11.13 -4.48
CA LEU A 142 -18.46 10.85 -3.37
C LEU A 142 -17.79 10.10 -2.18
N LEU A 143 -16.67 9.44 -2.42
CA LEU A 143 -15.94 8.67 -1.41
C LEU A 143 -14.69 9.38 -0.87
N HIS A 144 -14.39 10.59 -1.35
CA HIS A 144 -13.18 11.32 -0.92
C HIS A 144 -13.45 12.11 0.37
N PRO A 145 -12.65 11.89 1.43
CA PRO A 145 -12.89 12.50 2.74
C PRO A 145 -12.66 14.02 2.82
N ASN A 146 -12.19 14.67 1.73
CA ASN A 146 -11.88 16.09 1.72
C ASN A 146 -13.09 17.03 1.60
N ASP A 147 -14.27 16.51 1.20
CA ASP A 147 -15.47 17.36 1.08
C ASP A 147 -16.19 17.63 2.41
N LEU A 148 -15.72 17.03 3.51
CA LEU A 148 -16.29 17.23 4.85
C LEU A 148 -15.65 18.38 5.64
N GLN A 149 -14.67 19.10 5.07
CA GLN A 149 -13.94 20.16 5.79
C GLN A 149 -14.30 21.59 5.40
N HIS A 150 -15.28 21.81 4.52
CA HIS A 150 -15.73 23.16 4.19
C HIS A 150 -17.22 23.33 4.52
N ASN A 151 -17.48 23.58 5.82
CA ASN A 151 -18.52 24.50 6.32
C ASN A 151 -18.31 24.72 7.82
#